data_e55b2cc4690d6db8a72840973ce89b93
#
_entry.id   e55b2cc4690d6db8a72840973ce89b93
#
_cell.length_a   1.000
_cell.length_b   1.000
_cell.length_c   1.000
_cell.angle_alpha   90.00
_cell.angle_beta   90.00
_cell.angle_gamma   90.00
#
_symmetry.space_group_name_H-M   'P 1'
#
loop_
_entity.id
_entity.type
_entity.pdbx_description
1 polymer ?
#
loop_
_entity_poly.entity_id
_entity_poly.type
_entity_poly.pdbx_seq_one_letter_code
_entity_poly.pdbx_strand_id
1 'polypeptide(L)'
;MKTLDYLSKVGILLIGIALIILASIAVHAYITFLQHSQRTSPFTAYCAYNAVVIHAHQELRDVKVVDNRSSILCSFDRIPEDSEELCVVGGEGVYVVQVGERKDVVECGAIPWRPAATPD
;
A
#
# COMPACT_ATOMS: atom_id res chain seq x y z
N MET A 1 -60.48 0.01 -6.85
CA MET A 1 -59.76 -0.31 -5.66
C MET A 1 -58.69 -1.37 -5.85
N LYS A 2 -58.99 -2.41 -6.62
CA LYS A 2 -57.97 -3.42 -6.92
C LYS A 2 -56.78 -2.84 -7.67
N THR A 3 -57.00 -1.84 -8.51
CA THR A 3 -55.92 -1.17 -9.25
C THR A 3 -54.98 -0.44 -8.34
N LEU A 4 -55.48 0.23 -7.29
CA LEU A 4 -54.66 0.93 -6.35
C LEU A 4 -53.82 -0.02 -5.52
N ASP A 5 -54.39 -1.15 -5.11
CA ASP A 5 -53.64 -2.19 -4.39
C ASP A 5 -52.53 -2.76 -5.24
N TYR A 6 -52.85 -3.02 -6.53
CA TYR A 6 -51.88 -3.53 -7.48
C TYR A 6 -50.72 -2.54 -7.68
N LEU A 7 -51.04 -1.26 -7.86
CA LEU A 7 -50.05 -0.21 -8.03
C LEU A 7 -49.18 -0.05 -6.81
N SER A 8 -49.78 -0.14 -5.62
CA SER A 8 -49.03 -0.08 -4.37
C SER A 8 -48.03 -1.23 -4.22
N LYS A 9 -48.47 -2.45 -4.57
CA LYS A 9 -47.63 -3.62 -4.54
C LYS A 9 -46.49 -3.52 -5.54
N VAL A 10 -46.77 -3.05 -6.74
CA VAL A 10 -45.75 -2.86 -7.77
C VAL A 10 -44.75 -1.78 -7.33
N GLY A 11 -45.22 -0.70 -6.72
CA GLY A 11 -44.36 0.35 -6.22
C GLY A 11 -43.43 -0.15 -5.13
N ILE A 12 -43.93 -0.93 -4.19
CA ILE A 12 -43.12 -1.52 -3.15
C ILE A 12 -42.06 -2.46 -3.73
N LEU A 13 -42.45 -3.25 -4.69
CA LEU A 13 -41.52 -4.17 -5.36
C LEU A 13 -40.40 -3.41 -6.07
N LEU A 14 -40.74 -2.33 -6.79
CA LEU A 14 -39.76 -1.50 -7.48
C LEU A 14 -38.79 -0.83 -6.50
N ILE A 15 -39.31 -0.32 -5.41
CA ILE A 15 -38.46 0.28 -4.37
C ILE A 15 -37.51 -0.76 -3.81
N GLY A 16 -37.99 -1.95 -3.54
CA GLY A 16 -37.15 -3.03 -3.02
C GLY A 16 -36.03 -3.40 -3.98
N ILE A 17 -36.34 -3.50 -5.28
CA ILE A 17 -35.34 -3.79 -6.30
C ILE A 17 -34.31 -2.65 -6.38
N ALA A 18 -34.77 -1.40 -6.36
CA ALA A 18 -33.87 -0.25 -6.39
C ALA A 18 -32.92 -0.23 -5.19
N LEU A 19 -33.41 -0.56 -4.00
CA LEU A 19 -32.59 -0.62 -2.81
C LEU A 19 -31.54 -1.73 -2.90
N ILE A 20 -31.90 -2.88 -3.44
CA ILE A 20 -30.96 -3.97 -3.65
C ILE A 20 -29.86 -3.57 -4.62
N ILE A 21 -30.22 -2.91 -5.72
CA ILE A 21 -29.25 -2.44 -6.71
C ILE A 21 -28.30 -1.42 -6.08
N LEU A 22 -28.84 -0.46 -5.34
CA LEU A 22 -28.01 0.54 -4.68
C LEU A 22 -27.06 -0.09 -3.66
N ALA A 23 -27.54 -1.05 -2.90
CA ALA A 23 -26.69 -1.75 -1.93
C ALA A 23 -25.57 -2.52 -2.63
N SER A 24 -25.88 -3.17 -3.75
CA SER A 24 -24.89 -3.90 -4.54
C SER A 24 -23.81 -2.97 -5.08
N ILE A 25 -24.20 -1.82 -5.60
CA ILE A 25 -23.24 -0.83 -6.10
C ILE A 25 -22.37 -0.31 -4.97
N ALA A 26 -22.96 -0.01 -3.81
CA ALA A 26 -22.21 0.48 -2.67
C ALA A 26 -21.19 -0.55 -2.18
N VAL A 27 -21.58 -1.82 -2.10
CA VAL A 27 -20.66 -2.89 -1.67
C VAL A 27 -19.54 -3.06 -2.68
N HIS A 28 -19.86 -3.04 -3.98
CA HIS A 28 -18.85 -3.14 -5.01
C HIS A 28 -17.85 -1.99 -4.95
N ALA A 29 -18.33 -0.77 -4.78
CA ALA A 29 -17.48 0.39 -4.67
C ALA A 29 -16.56 0.30 -3.45
N TYR A 30 -17.10 -0.18 -2.34
CA TYR A 30 -16.33 -0.32 -1.10
C TYR A 30 -15.23 -1.38 -1.27
N ILE A 31 -15.56 -2.53 -1.84
CA ILE A 31 -14.58 -3.59 -2.07
C ILE A 31 -13.48 -3.11 -3.02
N THR A 32 -13.85 -2.43 -4.09
CA THR A 32 -12.89 -1.88 -5.05
C THR A 32 -11.97 -0.87 -4.38
N PHE A 33 -12.53 -0.02 -3.53
CA PHE A 33 -11.74 0.96 -2.79
C PHE A 33 -10.74 0.27 -1.86
N LEU A 34 -11.15 -0.76 -1.12
CA LEU A 34 -10.26 -1.49 -0.23
C LEU A 34 -9.13 -2.17 -1.00
N GLN A 35 -9.46 -2.81 -2.12
CA GLN A 35 -8.45 -3.45 -2.96
C GLN A 35 -7.46 -2.44 -3.51
N HIS A 36 -7.95 -1.28 -3.92
CA HIS A 36 -7.10 -0.23 -4.44
C HIS A 36 -6.17 0.30 -3.35
N SER A 37 -6.68 0.49 -2.15
CA SER A 37 -5.88 0.93 -1.02
C SER A 37 -4.78 -0.07 -0.67
N GLN A 38 -5.08 -1.36 -0.74
CA GLN A 38 -4.10 -2.39 -0.47
C GLN A 38 -3.03 -2.48 -1.55
N ARG A 39 -3.38 -2.11 -2.77
CA ARG A 39 -2.45 -2.16 -3.90
C ARG A 39 -1.61 -0.91 -4.04
N THR A 40 -1.77 0.07 -3.15
CA THR A 40 -0.97 1.29 -3.24
C THR A 40 0.50 1.06 -2.93
N SER A 41 0.84 -0.02 -2.23
CA SER A 41 2.22 -0.36 -1.91
C SER A 41 2.61 -1.68 -2.55
N PRO A 42 3.28 -1.64 -3.72
CA PRO A 42 3.78 -2.87 -4.34
C PRO A 42 4.96 -3.48 -3.59
N PHE A 43 5.53 -2.74 -2.65
CA PHE A 43 6.65 -3.20 -1.85
C PHE A 43 6.58 -2.55 -0.46
N THR A 44 7.29 -3.16 0.48
CA THR A 44 7.49 -2.59 1.81
C THR A 44 8.98 -2.35 1.99
N ALA A 45 9.33 -1.14 2.39
CA ALA A 45 10.72 -0.79 2.64
C ALA A 45 10.86 -0.27 4.06
N TYR A 46 11.87 -0.76 4.75
CA TYR A 46 12.17 -0.30 6.10
C TYR A 46 13.66 -0.41 6.36
N CYS A 47 14.13 0.23 7.41
CA CYS A 47 15.54 0.18 7.78
C CYS A 47 15.72 -0.72 8.98
N ALA A 48 16.69 -1.63 8.88
CA ALA A 48 17.05 -2.53 9.95
C ALA A 48 18.57 -2.65 9.99
N TYR A 49 19.17 -2.33 11.12
CA TYR A 49 20.62 -2.50 11.35
C TYR A 49 21.50 -1.88 10.27
N ASN A 50 21.20 -0.65 9.90
CA ASN A 50 21.93 0.08 8.85
C ASN A 50 21.77 -0.52 7.46
N ALA A 51 20.70 -1.26 7.24
CA ALA A 51 20.36 -1.78 5.93
C ALA A 51 18.93 -1.44 5.60
N VAL A 52 18.70 -0.99 4.38
CA VAL A 52 17.34 -0.80 3.88
C VAL A 52 16.87 -2.14 3.34
N VAL A 53 15.80 -2.65 3.92
CA VAL A 53 15.21 -3.93 3.51
C VAL A 53 14.03 -3.62 2.59
N ILE A 54 14.03 -4.20 1.42
CA ILE A 54 12.95 -4.03 0.46
C ILE A 54 12.28 -5.39 0.28
N HIS A 55 11.04 -5.48 0.72
CA HIS A 55 10.24 -6.69 0.54
C HIS A 55 9.26 -6.46 -0.60
N ALA A 56 9.40 -7.23 -1.66
CA ALA A 56 8.58 -7.08 -2.85
C ALA A 56 7.29 -7.87 -2.71
N HIS A 57 6.16 -7.18 -2.81
CA HIS A 57 4.86 -7.83 -2.84
C HIS A 57 4.46 -8.23 -4.24
N GLN A 58 5.14 -7.70 -5.23
CA GLN A 58 5.02 -8.05 -6.63
C GLN A 58 6.37 -7.85 -7.28
N GLU A 59 6.53 -8.33 -8.52
CA GLU A 59 7.78 -8.14 -9.23
C GLU A 59 8.08 -6.65 -9.37
N LEU A 60 9.26 -6.25 -8.93
CA LEU A 60 9.72 -4.87 -9.03
C LEU A 60 10.84 -4.78 -10.07
N ARG A 61 10.86 -3.66 -10.78
CA ARG A 61 11.91 -3.37 -11.77
C ARG A 61 12.46 -1.98 -11.53
N ASP A 62 13.72 -1.80 -11.90
CA ASP A 62 14.43 -0.52 -11.77
C ASP A 62 14.32 0.02 -10.34
N VAL A 63 14.71 -0.82 -9.40
CA VAL A 63 14.69 -0.44 -7.98
C VAL A 63 16.02 0.22 -7.65
N LYS A 64 15.94 1.40 -7.07
CA LYS A 64 17.12 2.16 -6.68
C LYS A 64 16.94 2.69 -5.27
N VAL A 65 18.01 2.65 -4.51
CA VAL A 65 18.04 3.26 -3.18
C VAL A 65 18.97 4.45 -3.26
N VAL A 66 18.44 5.63 -2.96
CA VAL A 66 19.22 6.86 -3.00
C VAL A 66 19.21 7.51 -1.63
N ASP A 67 20.25 8.26 -1.34
CA ASP A 67 20.35 9.00 -0.09
C ASP A 67 19.72 10.39 -0.24
N ASN A 68 19.83 11.21 0.80
CA ASN A 68 19.28 12.55 0.78
C ASN A 68 20.02 13.49 -0.19
N ARG A 69 21.17 13.08 -0.70
CA ARG A 69 21.95 13.83 -1.70
C ARG A 69 21.69 13.32 -3.11
N SER A 70 20.72 12.45 -3.28
CA SER A 70 20.37 11.83 -4.55
C SER A 70 21.47 10.93 -5.11
N SER A 71 22.37 10.44 -4.25
CA SER A 71 23.39 9.48 -4.64
C SER A 71 22.80 8.08 -4.61
N ILE A 72 23.00 7.34 -5.69
CA ILE A 72 22.50 5.97 -5.77
C ILE A 72 23.41 5.06 -4.96
N LEU A 73 22.86 4.47 -3.91
CA LEU A 73 23.59 3.56 -3.05
C LEU A 73 23.50 2.11 -3.52
N CYS A 74 22.32 1.72 -3.95
CA CYS A 74 22.06 0.39 -4.46
C CYS A 74 21.14 0.47 -5.66
N SER A 75 21.29 -0.47 -6.56
CA SER A 75 20.43 -0.57 -7.74
C SER A 75 20.13 -2.03 -8.01
N PHE A 76 18.87 -2.36 -8.20
CA PHE A 76 18.42 -3.69 -8.51
C PHE A 76 17.63 -3.63 -9.82
N ASP A 77 18.04 -4.41 -10.80
CA ASP A 77 17.31 -4.44 -12.06
C ASP A 77 15.94 -5.06 -11.89
N ARG A 78 15.85 -6.06 -11.02
CA ARG A 78 14.61 -6.78 -10.80
C ARG A 78 14.62 -7.42 -9.43
N ILE A 79 13.48 -7.30 -8.73
CA ILE A 79 13.23 -8.02 -7.49
C ILE A 79 12.01 -8.89 -7.73
N PRO A 80 12.15 -10.23 -7.65
CA PRO A 80 11.01 -11.11 -7.83
C PRO A 80 9.96 -10.94 -6.75
N GLU A 81 8.73 -11.34 -7.06
CA GLU A 81 7.65 -11.34 -6.10
C GLU A 81 8.01 -12.19 -4.88
N ASP A 82 7.63 -11.71 -3.69
CA ASP A 82 7.88 -12.36 -2.40
C ASP A 82 9.37 -12.53 -2.07
N SER A 83 10.22 -11.71 -2.68
CA SER A 83 11.64 -11.69 -2.37
C SER A 83 12.01 -10.46 -1.58
N GLU A 84 13.08 -10.57 -0.81
CA GLU A 84 13.63 -9.45 -0.07
C GLU A 84 15.03 -9.16 -0.56
N GLU A 85 15.34 -7.87 -0.68
CA GLU A 85 16.69 -7.41 -1.01
C GLU A 85 17.15 -6.44 0.06
N LEU A 86 18.43 -6.52 0.37
CA LEU A 86 19.05 -5.68 1.38
C LEU A 86 19.99 -4.69 0.72
N CYS A 87 19.91 -3.44 1.14
CA CYS A 87 20.86 -2.41 0.72
C CYS A 87 21.53 -1.87 1.98
N VAL A 88 22.81 -2.20 2.14
CA VAL A 88 23.55 -1.69 3.29
C VAL A 88 23.84 -0.22 3.08
N VAL A 89 23.39 0.60 4.03
CA VAL A 89 23.59 2.04 4.00
C VAL A 89 24.57 2.43 5.10
N GLY A 90 25.24 3.54 4.91
CA GLY A 90 26.34 3.93 5.76
C GLY A 90 25.98 4.45 7.13
N GLY A 91 24.73 4.47 7.53
CA GLY A 91 24.35 4.96 8.84
C GLY A 91 23.03 5.66 8.88
N GLU A 92 22.89 6.56 9.82
CA GLU A 92 21.65 7.30 10.00
C GLU A 92 21.38 8.23 8.83
N GLY A 93 20.12 8.40 8.53
CA GLY A 93 19.71 9.32 7.48
C GLY A 93 18.38 8.93 6.87
N VAL A 94 17.99 9.71 5.89
CA VAL A 94 16.77 9.48 5.15
C VAL A 94 17.15 8.94 3.78
N TYR A 95 16.55 7.83 3.42
CA TYR A 95 16.81 7.18 2.14
C TYR A 95 15.52 7.06 1.37
N VAL A 96 15.61 7.09 0.07
CA VAL A 96 14.46 6.99 -0.82
C VAL A 96 14.62 5.74 -1.66
N VAL A 97 13.61 4.89 -1.63
CA VAL A 97 13.54 3.72 -2.48
C VAL A 97 12.70 4.11 -3.69
N GLN A 98 13.31 4.07 -4.87
CA GLN A 98 12.64 4.40 -6.12
C GLN A 98 12.37 3.12 -6.89
N VAL A 99 11.12 2.91 -7.26
CA VAL A 99 10.71 1.79 -8.10
C VAL A 99 9.97 2.40 -9.29
N GLY A 100 10.65 2.49 -10.43
CA GLY A 100 10.10 3.19 -11.57
C GLY A 100 9.81 4.65 -11.22
N GLU A 101 8.56 5.05 -11.30
CA GLU A 101 8.13 6.40 -10.96
C GLU A 101 7.73 6.54 -9.50
N ARG A 102 7.66 5.42 -8.78
CA ARG A 102 7.22 5.43 -7.39
C ARG A 102 8.40 5.63 -6.45
N LYS A 103 8.18 6.46 -5.45
CA LYS A 103 9.20 6.74 -4.45
C LYS A 103 8.62 6.49 -3.06
N ASP A 104 9.44 5.90 -2.21
CA ASP A 104 9.08 5.67 -0.83
C ASP A 104 10.25 6.09 0.05
N VAL A 105 9.94 6.75 1.15
CA VAL A 105 10.95 7.30 2.05
C VAL A 105 11.16 6.35 3.21
N VAL A 106 12.42 6.04 3.47
CA VAL A 106 12.82 5.15 4.56
C VAL A 106 13.77 5.92 5.49
N GLU A 107 13.44 5.97 6.75
CA GLU A 107 14.30 6.63 7.73
C GLU A 107 15.15 5.58 8.44
N CYS A 108 16.46 5.76 8.38
CA CYS A 108 17.41 4.99 9.15
C CYS A 108 17.94 5.88 10.26
N GLY A 109 17.37 5.75 11.43
CA GLY A 109 17.80 6.52 12.55
C GLY A 109 18.52 5.67 13.57
N ALA A 110 19.11 6.34 14.56
CA ALA A 110 19.54 5.66 15.76
C ALA A 110 18.30 4.98 16.33
N ILE A 111 18.37 3.71 16.50
CA ILE A 111 17.26 2.84 16.87
C ILE A 111 16.25 3.57 17.75
N PRO A 112 15.12 4.04 17.22
CA PRO A 112 14.25 4.94 17.99
C PRO A 112 13.59 4.26 19.19
N TRP A 113 13.46 2.95 19.14
CA TRP A 113 12.92 2.20 20.28
C TRP A 113 13.95 1.99 21.37
N ARG A 114 15.20 2.18 21.06
CA ARG A 114 16.29 1.88 21.97
C ARG A 114 16.28 2.75 23.22
N PRO A 115 16.18 4.08 23.12
CA PRO A 115 16.14 4.90 24.33
C PRO A 115 14.96 4.57 25.22
N ALA A 116 13.87 4.15 24.63
CA ALA A 116 12.71 3.77 25.42
C ALA A 116 12.84 2.36 25.99
N ALA A 117 13.45 1.47 25.23
CA ALA A 117 13.58 0.07 25.64
C ALA A 117 14.73 -0.16 26.61
N THR A 118 15.75 0.66 26.54
CA THR A 118 16.93 0.50 27.36
C THR A 118 17.18 1.74 28.16
N PRO A 119 16.56 1.84 29.30
CA PRO A 119 16.81 2.96 30.19
C PRO A 119 18.17 2.83 30.87
N ASP A 120 19.00 2.08 30.37
CA ASP A 120 20.33 1.86 30.96
C ASP A 120 20.93 3.08 31.56
#